data_27aca8b325a7b28e30cc19c93af0b7b9
#
_entry.id   27aca8b325a7b28e30cc19c93af0b7b9
#
_cell.length_a   1.000
_cell.length_b   1.000
_cell.length_c   1.000
_cell.angle_alpha   90.00
_cell.angle_beta   90.00
_cell.angle_gamma   90.00
#
_symmetry.space_group_name_H-M   'P 1'
#
loop_
_entity.id
_entity.type
_entity.pdbx_description
1 polymer ?
#
loop_
_entity_poly.entity_id
_entity_poly.type
_entity_poly.pdbx_seq_one_letter_code
_entity_poly.pdbx_strand_id
1 'polypeptide(L)'
;MIDSNTSLVLGEGKCRYAFFPGCFLCENEPEIVVKAYDSLRFQKTDTALVILHCGDIEDVETAWDKLGQPEMILCCPRCAEFFGRELPHIPVVSLYDKLMEYGISGGCNSVDYCLHETSGGAGAGDAFAEGAGAVAELAESMGATLHPHEENSPFPYLVNDIAVRNRLKSSNHDAAHILELVYGMGASNTHLIHEHDHEHNHEHEDNCGTGSGCAGQPEPPQPLPDENRRRANLEELVQVLQMLY
;
A
#
# COMPACT_ATOMS: atom_id res chain seq x y z
N MET A 1 6.76 -5.66 -16.24
CA MET A 1 6.30 -7.07 -16.07
C MET A 1 7.38 -7.82 -15.33
N ILE A 2 7.02 -8.51 -14.25
CA ILE A 2 7.93 -9.43 -13.55
C ILE A 2 8.28 -10.52 -14.56
N ASP A 3 9.55 -10.73 -14.83
CA ASP A 3 10.05 -11.82 -15.66
C ASP A 3 10.88 -12.79 -14.79
N SER A 4 11.35 -13.88 -15.37
CA SER A 4 12.13 -14.90 -14.64
C SER A 4 13.41 -14.36 -13.98
N ASN A 5 13.91 -13.19 -14.40
CA ASN A 5 15.11 -12.57 -13.82
C ASN A 5 14.78 -11.67 -12.61
N THR A 6 13.52 -11.31 -12.43
CA THR A 6 13.04 -10.46 -11.34
C THR A 6 12.13 -11.21 -10.36
N SER A 7 11.94 -12.51 -10.55
CA SER A 7 11.21 -13.35 -9.62
C SER A 7 12.06 -13.68 -8.39
N LEU A 8 11.44 -13.71 -7.21
CA LEU A 8 12.11 -14.04 -5.95
C LEU A 8 11.18 -14.84 -5.04
N VAL A 9 11.72 -15.91 -4.48
CA VAL A 9 11.07 -16.66 -3.40
C VAL A 9 12.05 -16.71 -2.24
N LEU A 10 11.68 -16.07 -1.12
CA LEU A 10 12.42 -16.13 0.15
C LEU A 10 11.65 -17.00 1.13
N GLY A 11 12.33 -17.94 1.72
CA GLY A 11 11.81 -18.93 2.64
C GLY A 11 12.26 -20.33 2.26
N GLU A 12 12.45 -21.16 3.26
CA GLU A 12 12.90 -22.55 3.07
C GLU A 12 12.03 -23.50 3.88
N GLY A 13 11.77 -24.66 3.28
CA GLY A 13 11.02 -25.72 3.94
C GLY A 13 9.56 -25.38 4.17
N LYS A 14 9.00 -25.84 5.30
CA LYS A 14 7.58 -25.66 5.59
C LYS A 14 7.30 -24.31 6.26
N CYS A 15 6.81 -23.35 5.48
CA CYS A 15 6.34 -22.08 5.96
C CYS A 15 4.84 -22.16 6.33
N ARG A 16 4.41 -21.39 7.32
CA ARG A 16 3.00 -21.27 7.67
C ARG A 16 2.28 -20.26 6.78
N TYR A 17 2.97 -19.16 6.47
CA TYR A 17 2.48 -18.08 5.63
C TYR A 17 3.44 -17.78 4.50
N ALA A 18 2.90 -17.25 3.39
CA ALA A 18 3.71 -16.67 2.34
C ALA A 18 3.10 -15.33 1.90
N PHE A 19 3.86 -14.25 2.04
CA PHE A 19 3.43 -12.93 1.59
C PHE A 19 3.63 -12.80 0.09
N PHE A 20 2.54 -12.49 -0.61
CA PHE A 20 2.49 -12.23 -2.03
C PHE A 20 2.01 -10.78 -2.26
N PRO A 21 2.92 -9.81 -2.39
CA PRO A 21 2.58 -8.39 -2.42
C PRO A 21 1.85 -7.96 -3.68
N GLY A 22 1.96 -8.73 -4.77
CA GLY A 22 1.41 -8.40 -6.08
C GLY A 22 2.30 -7.47 -6.89
N CYS A 23 2.18 -7.59 -8.23
CA CYS A 23 3.09 -6.94 -9.18
C CYS A 23 3.09 -5.41 -9.04
N PHE A 24 1.91 -4.80 -8.97
CA PHE A 24 1.80 -3.34 -8.91
C PHE A 24 2.45 -2.74 -7.67
N LEU A 25 2.34 -3.40 -6.51
CA LEU A 25 2.99 -2.92 -5.30
C LEU A 25 4.51 -3.03 -5.42
N CYS A 26 5.03 -4.16 -5.91
CA CYS A 26 6.46 -4.37 -6.12
C CYS A 26 7.06 -3.34 -7.09
N GLU A 27 6.36 -3.03 -8.16
CA GLU A 27 6.83 -2.11 -9.21
C GLU A 27 6.76 -0.64 -8.81
N ASN A 28 5.81 -0.25 -7.97
CA ASN A 28 5.55 1.15 -7.66
C ASN A 28 5.99 1.56 -6.26
N GLU A 29 5.93 0.64 -5.29
CA GLU A 29 6.18 0.93 -3.87
C GLU A 29 7.05 -0.16 -3.22
N PRO A 30 8.28 -0.39 -3.71
CA PRO A 30 9.16 -1.46 -3.22
C PRO A 30 9.46 -1.34 -1.72
N GLU A 31 9.58 -0.14 -1.19
CA GLU A 31 9.84 0.10 0.24
C GLU A 31 8.66 -0.38 1.12
N ILE A 32 7.42 -0.22 0.64
CA ILE A 32 6.24 -0.75 1.34
C ILE A 32 6.30 -2.28 1.41
N VAL A 33 6.75 -2.94 0.33
CA VAL A 33 6.90 -4.41 0.30
C VAL A 33 7.88 -4.87 1.38
N VAL A 34 9.04 -4.21 1.49
CA VAL A 34 10.05 -4.54 2.51
C VAL A 34 9.47 -4.36 3.91
N LYS A 35 8.85 -3.20 4.19
CA LYS A 35 8.26 -2.91 5.52
C LYS A 35 7.13 -3.88 5.88
N ALA A 36 6.28 -4.23 4.91
CA ALA A 36 5.22 -5.21 5.13
C ALA A 36 5.78 -6.59 5.44
N TYR A 37 6.78 -7.03 4.69
CA TYR A 37 7.42 -8.32 4.93
C TYR A 37 8.13 -8.37 6.28
N ASP A 38 8.87 -7.32 6.64
CA ASP A 38 9.50 -7.20 7.96
C ASP A 38 8.48 -7.29 9.10
N SER A 39 7.39 -6.56 8.96
CA SER A 39 6.32 -6.55 9.95
C SER A 39 5.70 -7.94 10.14
N LEU A 40 5.44 -8.66 9.05
CA LEU A 40 4.92 -10.02 9.08
C LEU A 40 5.93 -11.00 9.71
N ARG A 41 7.21 -10.92 9.31
CA ARG A 41 8.27 -11.79 9.86
C ARG A 41 8.55 -11.52 11.33
N PHE A 42 8.45 -10.28 11.77
CA PHE A 42 8.58 -9.94 13.19
C PHE A 42 7.52 -10.67 14.04
N GLN A 43 6.30 -10.79 13.51
CA GLN A 43 5.20 -11.48 14.19
C GLN A 43 5.27 -13.01 14.02
N LYS A 44 5.65 -13.47 12.83
CA LYS A 44 5.72 -14.88 12.46
C LYS A 44 6.97 -15.14 11.61
N THR A 45 8.00 -15.66 12.25
CA THR A 45 9.32 -15.90 11.61
C THR A 45 9.27 -16.95 10.49
N ASP A 46 8.22 -17.78 10.45
CA ASP A 46 7.92 -18.78 9.43
C ASP A 46 7.09 -18.23 8.25
N THR A 47 7.18 -16.92 8.02
CA THR A 47 6.57 -16.25 6.85
C THR A 47 7.58 -16.17 5.71
N ALA A 48 7.22 -16.73 4.56
CA ALA A 48 7.96 -16.60 3.30
C ALA A 48 7.54 -15.30 2.55
N LEU A 49 8.34 -14.91 1.56
CA LEU A 49 7.99 -13.88 0.58
C LEU A 49 8.03 -14.46 -0.82
N VAL A 50 7.02 -14.17 -1.63
CA VAL A 50 6.89 -14.62 -3.01
C VAL A 50 6.67 -13.41 -3.91
N ILE A 51 7.67 -13.06 -4.72
CA ILE A 51 7.59 -12.04 -5.76
C ILE A 51 7.55 -12.76 -7.10
N LEU A 52 6.33 -12.96 -7.60
CA LEU A 52 6.04 -13.58 -8.89
C LEU A 52 4.91 -12.80 -9.55
N HIS A 53 4.79 -12.94 -10.87
CA HIS A 53 3.60 -12.46 -11.57
C HIS A 53 2.44 -13.41 -11.28
N CYS A 54 1.30 -12.87 -10.83
CA CYS A 54 0.15 -13.73 -10.46
C CYS A 54 -0.39 -14.54 -11.65
N GLY A 55 -0.18 -14.10 -12.90
CA GLY A 55 -0.56 -14.84 -14.11
C GLY A 55 0.36 -16.02 -14.46
N ASP A 56 1.50 -16.16 -13.80
CA ASP A 56 2.41 -17.29 -14.02
C ASP A 56 2.06 -18.46 -13.08
N ILE A 57 0.94 -19.10 -13.38
CA ILE A 57 0.29 -20.12 -12.53
C ILE A 57 1.26 -21.21 -12.12
N GLU A 58 2.03 -21.78 -13.08
CA GLU A 58 2.98 -22.87 -12.81
C GLU A 58 4.06 -22.45 -11.80
N ASP A 59 4.56 -21.21 -11.92
CA ASP A 59 5.59 -20.70 -11.01
C ASP A 59 5.01 -20.44 -9.61
N VAL A 60 3.79 -19.93 -9.53
CA VAL A 60 3.08 -19.71 -8.26
C VAL A 60 2.82 -21.04 -7.56
N GLU A 61 2.30 -22.05 -8.25
CA GLU A 61 2.06 -23.38 -7.70
C GLU A 61 3.36 -24.06 -7.28
N THR A 62 4.41 -23.95 -8.10
CA THR A 62 5.74 -24.49 -7.78
C THR A 62 6.32 -23.85 -6.53
N ALA A 63 6.21 -22.53 -6.38
CA ALA A 63 6.67 -21.82 -5.19
C ALA A 63 5.84 -22.21 -3.96
N TRP A 64 4.54 -22.30 -4.10
CA TRP A 64 3.63 -22.70 -3.02
C TRP A 64 3.94 -24.12 -2.51
N ASP A 65 4.16 -25.08 -3.42
CA ASP A 65 4.53 -26.45 -3.07
C ASP A 65 5.90 -26.50 -2.36
N LYS A 66 6.92 -25.79 -2.88
CA LYS A 66 8.26 -25.73 -2.27
C LYS A 66 8.25 -25.15 -0.86
N LEU A 67 7.34 -24.24 -0.58
CA LEU A 67 7.16 -23.61 0.74
C LEU A 67 6.29 -24.46 1.70
N GLY A 68 5.85 -25.64 1.27
CA GLY A 68 5.06 -26.55 2.09
C GLY A 68 3.59 -26.18 2.17
N GLN A 69 3.07 -25.55 1.13
CA GLN A 69 1.65 -25.20 0.97
C GLN A 69 1.14 -24.21 2.03
N PRO A 70 1.80 -23.05 2.19
CA PRO A 70 1.40 -22.04 3.17
C PRO A 70 0.06 -21.37 2.84
N GLU A 71 -0.54 -20.70 3.82
CA GLU A 71 -1.58 -19.70 3.57
C GLU A 71 -0.97 -18.46 2.92
N MET A 72 -1.52 -18.03 1.78
CA MET A 72 -0.99 -16.89 1.01
C MET A 72 -1.58 -15.58 1.53
N ILE A 73 -0.71 -14.66 1.97
CA ILE A 73 -1.12 -13.32 2.42
C ILE A 73 -1.09 -12.39 1.21
N LEU A 74 -2.25 -11.89 0.79
CA LEU A 74 -2.41 -11.01 -0.36
C LEU A 74 -2.81 -9.61 0.08
N CYS A 75 -2.32 -8.57 -0.61
CA CYS A 75 -2.76 -7.19 -0.40
C CYS A 75 -3.40 -6.54 -1.64
N CYS A 76 -3.26 -7.17 -2.81
CA CYS A 76 -3.80 -6.66 -4.06
C CYS A 76 -5.16 -7.31 -4.36
N PRO A 77 -6.27 -6.53 -4.47
CA PRO A 77 -7.59 -7.08 -4.76
C PRO A 77 -7.66 -7.87 -6.05
N ARG A 78 -6.91 -7.46 -7.08
CA ARG A 78 -6.84 -8.16 -8.37
C ARG A 78 -6.13 -9.50 -8.28
N CYS A 79 -5.06 -9.57 -7.46
CA CYS A 79 -4.40 -10.84 -7.21
C CYS A 79 -5.35 -11.78 -6.46
N ALA A 80 -6.11 -11.27 -5.49
CA ALA A 80 -7.09 -12.06 -4.76
C ALA A 80 -8.20 -12.62 -5.67
N GLU A 81 -8.74 -11.80 -6.56
CA GLU A 81 -9.70 -12.24 -7.59
C GLU A 81 -9.09 -13.32 -8.50
N PHE A 82 -7.84 -13.11 -8.93
CA PHE A 82 -7.13 -14.07 -9.76
C PHE A 82 -6.93 -15.40 -9.04
N PHE A 83 -6.44 -15.39 -7.80
CA PHE A 83 -6.25 -16.59 -6.99
C PHE A 83 -7.59 -17.32 -6.78
N GLY A 84 -8.65 -16.61 -6.43
CA GLY A 84 -9.97 -17.22 -6.23
C GLY A 84 -10.53 -17.90 -7.48
N ARG A 85 -10.19 -17.41 -8.67
CA ARG A 85 -10.65 -17.95 -9.94
C ARG A 85 -9.76 -19.07 -10.48
N GLU A 86 -8.44 -18.86 -10.53
CA GLU A 86 -7.49 -19.74 -11.20
C GLU A 86 -6.81 -20.73 -10.24
N LEU A 87 -6.67 -20.36 -8.96
CA LEU A 87 -5.96 -21.12 -7.93
C LEU A 87 -6.83 -21.32 -6.66
N PRO A 88 -8.10 -21.77 -6.79
CA PRO A 88 -9.05 -21.84 -5.67
C PRO A 88 -8.65 -22.85 -4.57
N HIS A 89 -7.69 -23.72 -4.85
CA HIS A 89 -7.15 -24.67 -3.88
C HIS A 89 -6.06 -24.07 -2.97
N ILE A 90 -5.53 -22.90 -3.31
CA ILE A 90 -4.53 -22.20 -2.49
C ILE A 90 -5.29 -21.35 -1.46
N PRO A 91 -5.11 -21.60 -0.14
CA PRO A 91 -5.73 -20.77 0.88
C PRO A 91 -5.14 -19.36 0.86
N VAL A 92 -6.01 -18.35 0.90
CA VAL A 92 -5.63 -16.94 0.89
C VAL A 92 -6.21 -16.20 2.07
N VAL A 93 -5.50 -15.18 2.53
CA VAL A 93 -5.93 -14.24 3.58
C VAL A 93 -5.49 -12.83 3.22
N SER A 94 -6.27 -11.84 3.64
CA SER A 94 -5.92 -10.44 3.41
C SER A 94 -4.74 -9.99 4.29
N LEU A 95 -3.81 -9.21 3.71
CA LEU A 95 -2.78 -8.53 4.49
C LEU A 95 -3.39 -7.60 5.54
N TYR A 96 -4.48 -6.92 5.20
CA TYR A 96 -5.13 -5.96 6.10
C TYR A 96 -5.67 -6.65 7.35
N ASP A 97 -6.27 -7.84 7.21
CA ASP A 97 -6.72 -8.66 8.34
C ASP A 97 -5.53 -9.09 9.22
N LYS A 98 -4.41 -9.48 8.59
CA LYS A 98 -3.20 -9.84 9.34
C LYS A 98 -2.58 -8.66 10.07
N LEU A 99 -2.58 -7.47 9.49
CA LEU A 99 -2.11 -6.26 10.15
C LEU A 99 -2.95 -5.93 11.39
N MET A 100 -4.28 -6.05 11.28
CA MET A 100 -5.19 -5.87 12.42
C MET A 100 -4.99 -6.96 13.48
N GLU A 101 -4.93 -8.24 13.08
CA GLU A 101 -4.67 -9.38 13.98
C GLU A 101 -3.40 -9.16 14.81
N TYR A 102 -2.37 -8.58 14.19
CA TYR A 102 -1.08 -8.36 14.83
C TYR A 102 -0.96 -7.01 15.54
N GLY A 103 -2.00 -6.18 15.49
CA GLY A 103 -2.00 -4.84 16.08
C GLY A 103 -1.01 -3.90 15.38
N ILE A 104 -0.71 -4.15 14.11
CA ILE A 104 0.17 -3.30 13.30
C ILE A 104 -0.68 -2.21 12.69
N SER A 105 -0.59 -1.02 13.21
CA SER A 105 -1.28 0.16 12.71
C SER A 105 -0.33 1.35 12.70
N GLY A 106 -0.47 2.20 11.70
CA GLY A 106 0.17 3.52 11.67
C GLY A 106 -0.57 4.55 12.52
N GLY A 107 -0.34 5.81 12.26
CA GLY A 107 -1.10 6.92 12.84
C GLY A 107 -1.56 7.88 11.76
N CYS A 108 -2.84 8.20 11.72
CA CYS A 108 -3.43 9.11 10.73
C CYS A 108 -3.80 10.48 11.31
N ASN A 109 -3.35 10.87 12.47
CA ASN A 109 -3.56 12.21 13.06
C ASN A 109 -4.93 12.86 12.77
N SER A 110 -6.02 12.10 12.83
CA SER A 110 -7.39 12.56 12.58
C SER A 110 -7.61 13.20 11.19
N VAL A 111 -7.05 12.61 10.14
CA VAL A 111 -7.27 13.07 8.76
C VAL A 111 -8.54 12.45 8.18
N ASP A 112 -9.31 13.27 7.48
CA ASP A 112 -10.51 12.86 6.75
C ASP A 112 -10.13 12.29 5.39
N TYR A 113 -10.68 11.12 5.03
CA TYR A 113 -10.48 10.47 3.74
C TYR A 113 -11.81 10.08 3.09
N CYS A 114 -11.85 10.16 1.77
CA CYS A 114 -12.90 9.54 0.97
C CYS A 114 -12.48 8.11 0.64
N LEU A 115 -13.15 7.12 1.23
CA LEU A 115 -12.80 5.72 1.00
C LEU A 115 -13.25 5.27 -0.40
N HIS A 116 -12.29 4.82 -1.19
CA HIS A 116 -12.52 4.16 -2.49
C HIS A 116 -11.95 2.75 -2.43
N GLU A 117 -12.67 1.86 -1.82
CA GLU A 117 -12.29 0.47 -1.70
C GLU A 117 -12.60 -0.30 -2.97
N THR A 118 -11.59 -0.95 -3.53
CA THR A 118 -11.78 -1.89 -4.62
C THR A 118 -12.07 -3.25 -4.01
N SER A 119 -13.32 -3.67 -4.05
CA SER A 119 -13.68 -5.06 -3.74
C SER A 119 -13.09 -5.94 -4.84
N GLY A 120 -12.43 -7.02 -4.49
CA GLY A 120 -12.15 -8.09 -5.43
C GLY A 120 -13.49 -8.53 -6.07
N GLY A 121 -13.50 -8.69 -7.41
CA GLY A 121 -14.71 -9.11 -8.12
C GLY A 121 -15.27 -10.44 -7.61
N ALA A 122 -16.38 -10.89 -8.16
CA ALA A 122 -17.15 -12.09 -7.74
C ALA A 122 -16.35 -13.42 -7.68
N GLY A 123 -15.05 -13.41 -8.01
CA GLY A 123 -14.13 -14.55 -7.90
C GLY A 123 -13.12 -14.46 -6.75
N ALA A 124 -13.11 -13.36 -6.00
CA ALA A 124 -12.09 -13.10 -4.95
C ALA A 124 -12.40 -13.85 -3.65
N GLY A 125 -12.85 -15.06 -3.63
CA GLY A 125 -13.06 -15.89 -2.45
C GLY A 125 -13.66 -15.17 -1.22
N ASP A 126 -14.26 -15.88 -0.31
CA ASP A 126 -14.90 -15.31 0.89
C ASP A 126 -13.94 -14.44 1.73
N ALA A 127 -12.63 -14.77 1.76
CA ALA A 127 -11.64 -14.05 2.54
C ALA A 127 -11.44 -12.58 2.13
N PHE A 128 -11.64 -12.24 0.84
CA PHE A 128 -11.57 -10.84 0.36
C PHE A 128 -12.96 -10.18 0.27
N ALA A 129 -14.02 -10.94 0.21
CA ALA A 129 -15.38 -10.43 0.31
C ALA A 129 -15.74 -10.07 1.76
N GLU A 130 -15.26 -10.86 2.73
CA GLU A 130 -15.36 -10.55 4.15
C GLU A 130 -14.39 -9.41 4.55
N GLY A 131 -13.25 -9.30 3.87
CA GLY A 131 -12.26 -8.21 4.06
C GLY A 131 -12.65 -6.88 3.42
N ALA A 132 -13.83 -6.74 2.81
CA ALA A 132 -14.28 -5.46 2.25
C ALA A 132 -14.38 -4.34 3.31
N GLY A 133 -14.53 -4.67 4.59
CA GLY A 133 -14.45 -3.73 5.68
C GLY A 133 -13.06 -3.56 6.31
N ALA A 134 -12.13 -4.49 6.03
CA ALA A 134 -10.84 -4.54 6.73
C ALA A 134 -9.98 -3.28 6.49
N VAL A 135 -10.05 -2.68 5.30
CA VAL A 135 -9.36 -1.43 4.99
C VAL A 135 -9.96 -0.26 5.78
N ALA A 136 -11.30 -0.22 5.86
CA ALA A 136 -12.01 0.79 6.64
C ALA A 136 -11.66 0.65 8.13
N GLU A 137 -11.79 -0.54 8.68
CA GLU A 137 -11.49 -0.83 10.09
C GLU A 137 -10.02 -0.50 10.43
N LEU A 138 -9.08 -0.85 9.54
CA LEU A 138 -7.67 -0.53 9.71
C LEU A 138 -7.45 0.98 9.71
N ALA A 139 -8.04 1.72 8.76
CA ALA A 139 -7.92 3.17 8.69
C ALA A 139 -8.52 3.87 9.91
N GLU A 140 -9.71 3.45 10.35
CA GLU A 140 -10.36 3.97 11.56
C GLU A 140 -9.54 3.67 12.82
N SER A 141 -8.93 2.47 12.91
CA SER A 141 -8.04 2.11 14.02
C SER A 141 -6.80 3.00 14.11
N MET A 142 -6.39 3.59 13.00
CA MET A 142 -5.30 4.57 12.91
C MET A 142 -5.75 6.01 13.19
N GLY A 143 -7.04 6.24 13.39
CA GLY A 143 -7.62 7.56 13.68
C GLY A 143 -8.07 8.31 12.43
N ALA A 144 -8.21 7.68 11.27
CA ALA A 144 -8.82 8.30 10.10
C ALA A 144 -10.34 8.44 10.27
N THR A 145 -10.90 9.52 9.73
CA THR A 145 -12.34 9.67 9.54
C THR A 145 -12.67 9.32 8.09
N LEU A 146 -13.55 8.35 7.89
CA LEU A 146 -13.91 7.89 6.55
C LEU A 146 -15.22 8.47 6.07
N HIS A 147 -15.21 8.99 4.85
CA HIS A 147 -16.38 9.47 4.12
C HIS A 147 -16.71 8.49 2.98
N PRO A 148 -18.00 8.31 2.65
CA PRO A 148 -18.40 7.50 1.50
C PRO A 148 -17.76 8.01 0.21
N HIS A 149 -17.56 7.08 -0.74
CA HIS A 149 -17.03 7.45 -2.05
C HIS A 149 -17.92 8.45 -2.76
N GLU A 150 -17.35 9.61 -3.12
CA GLU A 150 -17.96 10.64 -3.94
C GLU A 150 -17.02 11.05 -5.07
N GLU A 151 -17.60 11.30 -6.26
CA GLU A 151 -16.86 11.63 -7.47
C GLU A 151 -16.26 13.02 -7.36
N ASN A 152 -15.49 13.61 -6.93
CA ASN A 152 -14.96 14.95 -6.62
C ASN A 152 -15.06 15.27 -5.13
N SER A 153 -14.73 14.31 -4.30
CA SER A 153 -14.62 14.53 -2.86
C SER A 153 -13.66 15.68 -2.53
N PRO A 154 -14.00 16.52 -1.54
CA PRO A 154 -13.05 17.51 -1.02
C PRO A 154 -11.93 16.88 -0.19
N PHE A 155 -12.08 15.60 0.16
CA PHE A 155 -11.09 14.83 0.93
C PHE A 155 -10.21 14.01 0.01
N PRO A 156 -8.94 13.74 0.39
CA PRO A 156 -8.08 12.82 -0.33
C PRO A 156 -8.70 11.42 -0.38
N TYR A 157 -8.49 10.72 -1.46
CA TYR A 157 -8.96 9.33 -1.59
C TYR A 157 -8.03 8.37 -0.85
N LEU A 158 -8.64 7.46 -0.08
CA LEU A 158 -7.94 6.32 0.51
C LEU A 158 -8.31 5.06 -0.27
N VAL A 159 -7.31 4.35 -0.77
CA VAL A 159 -7.50 3.18 -1.63
C VAL A 159 -6.66 1.98 -1.19
N ASN A 160 -7.08 0.79 -1.60
CA ASN A 160 -6.39 -0.48 -1.40
C ASN A 160 -5.79 -1.09 -2.69
N ASP A 161 -5.87 -0.37 -3.81
CA ASP A 161 -5.31 -0.76 -5.11
C ASP A 161 -4.39 0.34 -5.63
N ILE A 162 -3.10 0.01 -5.79
CA ILE A 162 -2.07 0.94 -6.30
C ILE A 162 -2.41 1.45 -7.71
N ALA A 163 -3.01 0.63 -8.57
CA ALA A 163 -3.39 1.07 -9.90
C ALA A 163 -4.54 2.10 -9.86
N VAL A 164 -5.46 1.96 -8.89
CA VAL A 164 -6.52 2.95 -8.63
C VAL A 164 -5.91 4.24 -8.10
N ARG A 165 -5.02 4.15 -7.10
CA ARG A 165 -4.29 5.33 -6.58
C ARG A 165 -3.59 6.09 -7.71
N ASN A 166 -2.84 5.38 -8.54
CA ASN A 166 -2.09 5.98 -9.63
C ASN A 166 -3.01 6.66 -10.66
N ARG A 167 -4.15 6.05 -10.97
CA ARG A 167 -5.16 6.64 -11.86
C ARG A 167 -5.76 7.91 -11.27
N LEU A 168 -6.11 7.91 -9.98
CA LEU A 168 -6.64 9.09 -9.29
C LEU A 168 -5.61 10.23 -9.30
N LYS A 169 -4.35 9.94 -8.96
CA LYS A 169 -3.25 10.93 -9.03
C LYS A 169 -3.06 11.48 -10.45
N SER A 170 -3.14 10.63 -11.48
CA SER A 170 -3.08 11.08 -12.89
C SER A 170 -4.24 11.99 -13.30
N SER A 171 -5.38 11.85 -12.63
CA SER A 171 -6.56 12.71 -12.83
C SER A 171 -6.57 13.91 -11.89
N ASN A 172 -5.42 14.23 -11.28
CA ASN A 172 -5.23 15.35 -10.36
C ASN A 172 -6.08 15.29 -9.08
N HIS A 173 -6.40 14.07 -8.64
CA HIS A 173 -6.99 13.85 -7.33
C HIS A 173 -5.89 13.48 -6.32
N ASP A 174 -6.00 13.99 -5.10
CA ASP A 174 -5.15 13.52 -4.01
C ASP A 174 -5.60 12.11 -3.58
N ALA A 175 -4.66 11.18 -3.54
CA ALA A 175 -4.95 9.79 -3.22
C ALA A 175 -3.77 9.11 -2.53
N ALA A 176 -4.05 8.35 -1.48
CA ALA A 176 -3.09 7.55 -0.74
C ALA A 176 -3.51 6.07 -0.75
N HIS A 177 -2.53 5.19 -0.78
CA HIS A 177 -2.77 3.77 -0.54
C HIS A 177 -2.75 3.51 0.97
N ILE A 178 -3.62 2.64 1.47
CA ILE A 178 -3.73 2.35 2.92
C ILE A 178 -2.38 1.95 3.54
N LEU A 179 -1.53 1.21 2.84
CA LEU A 179 -0.21 0.82 3.33
C LEU A 179 0.76 2.00 3.45
N GLU A 180 0.58 3.09 2.69
CA GLU A 180 1.35 4.33 2.88
C GLU A 180 1.06 4.91 4.27
N LEU A 181 -0.20 4.85 4.72
CA LEU A 181 -0.60 5.30 6.05
C LEU A 181 -0.04 4.38 7.14
N VAL A 182 -0.20 3.05 6.96
CA VAL A 182 0.30 2.06 7.91
C VAL A 182 1.80 2.22 8.17
N TYR A 183 2.58 2.48 7.12
CA TYR A 183 4.04 2.58 7.22
C TYR A 183 4.58 4.01 7.26
N GLY A 184 3.70 5.00 7.35
CA GLY A 184 4.11 6.42 7.45
C GLY A 184 4.83 6.96 6.22
N MET A 185 4.55 6.41 5.04
CA MET A 185 5.25 6.74 3.80
C MET A 185 4.50 7.71 2.89
N GLY A 186 3.28 8.03 3.20
CA GLY A 186 2.43 8.82 2.35
C GLY A 186 1.58 9.79 3.14
N ALA A 187 2.09 10.92 3.36
CA ALA A 187 1.38 12.19 3.31
C ALA A 187 2.50 13.22 3.19
N SER A 188 2.62 13.82 2.05
CA SER A 188 3.16 15.16 2.05
C SER A 188 2.40 15.92 3.12
N ASN A 189 3.09 16.28 4.20
CA ASN A 189 2.59 17.08 5.32
C ASN A 189 2.22 18.49 4.86
N THR A 190 1.41 18.61 3.82
CA THR A 190 1.01 19.90 3.25
C THR A 190 -0.20 20.52 3.94
N HIS A 191 -0.76 19.87 4.98
CA HIS A 191 -1.91 20.44 5.70
C HIS A 191 -1.86 20.37 7.23
N LEU A 192 -0.67 20.35 7.83
CA LEU A 192 -0.53 20.50 9.29
C LEU A 192 0.22 21.79 9.66
N ILE A 193 -0.09 22.90 9.01
CA ILE A 193 0.12 24.21 9.62
C ILE A 193 -1.27 24.77 9.97
N HIS A 194 -1.90 24.21 10.99
CA HIS A 194 -2.79 25.03 11.81
C HIS A 194 -1.88 25.97 12.58
N GLU A 195 -1.85 27.20 12.12
CA GLU A 195 -1.34 28.34 12.86
C GLU A 195 -2.01 28.31 14.23
N HIS A 196 -1.27 27.87 15.25
CA HIS A 196 -1.58 28.31 16.60
C HIS A 196 -1.20 29.78 16.66
N ASP A 197 -2.21 30.65 16.50
CA ASP A 197 -2.14 32.05 16.86
C ASP A 197 -1.80 32.14 18.35
N HIS A 198 -0.52 32.24 18.64
CA HIS A 198 -0.09 32.82 19.90
C HIS A 198 -0.03 34.33 19.69
N GLU A 199 -1.06 35.00 20.14
CA GLU A 199 -1.04 36.45 20.38
C GLU A 199 0.14 36.76 21.30
N HIS A 200 1.26 37.16 20.72
CA HIS A 200 2.24 37.98 21.42
C HIS A 200 2.21 39.39 20.85
N ASN A 201 1.52 40.25 21.60
CA ASN A 201 1.57 41.69 21.51
C ASN A 201 3.00 42.17 21.70
N HIS A 202 3.66 42.61 20.64
CA HIS A 202 4.81 43.52 20.70
C HIS A 202 4.64 44.56 19.62
N GLU A 203 4.31 45.76 20.10
CA GLU A 203 4.42 47.01 19.38
C GLU A 203 5.88 47.22 18.94
N HIS A 204 6.15 47.28 17.66
CA HIS A 204 7.26 48.04 17.09
C HIS A 204 6.93 48.49 15.68
N GLU A 205 7.17 49.81 15.52
CA GLU A 205 6.87 50.65 14.38
C GLU A 205 7.70 50.28 13.12
N ASP A 206 7.05 50.55 11.99
CA ASP A 206 7.59 50.99 10.71
C ASP A 206 8.77 50.26 10.04
N ASN A 207 8.45 49.47 9.01
CA ASN A 207 9.12 49.65 7.72
C ASN A 207 8.31 49.04 6.57
N CYS A 208 7.86 49.84 5.63
CA CYS A 208 7.28 49.46 4.36
C CYS A 208 8.29 48.74 3.50
N GLY A 209 8.12 47.40 3.35
CA GLY A 209 8.79 46.57 2.36
C GLY A 209 7.76 45.81 1.57
N THR A 210 7.49 46.22 0.33
CA THR A 210 6.66 45.49 -0.64
C THR A 210 7.28 44.14 -0.98
N GLY A 211 6.95 43.10 -0.19
CA GLY A 211 7.29 41.72 -0.44
C GLY A 211 6.08 40.99 -1.00
N SER A 212 6.04 40.81 -2.32
CA SER A 212 5.08 39.96 -3.02
C SER A 212 5.12 38.56 -2.39
N GLY A 213 4.07 38.21 -1.66
CA GLY A 213 3.91 36.87 -1.10
C GLY A 213 3.87 35.83 -2.22
N CYS A 214 4.94 35.06 -2.33
CA CYS A 214 4.93 33.84 -3.13
C CYS A 214 3.98 32.83 -2.43
N ALA A 215 2.71 32.86 -2.82
CA ALA A 215 1.87 31.70 -2.63
C ALA A 215 2.57 30.53 -3.38
N GLY A 216 3.11 29.58 -2.64
CA GLY A 216 3.70 28.39 -3.22
C GLY A 216 2.67 27.76 -4.15
N GLN A 217 2.99 27.70 -5.42
CA GLN A 217 2.18 26.94 -6.36
C GLN A 217 2.23 25.47 -5.90
N PRO A 218 1.09 24.77 -5.86
CA PRO A 218 1.13 23.34 -5.59
C PRO A 218 2.09 22.70 -6.59
N GLU A 219 3.02 21.89 -6.09
CA GLU A 219 3.92 21.15 -6.97
C GLU A 219 3.06 20.35 -7.98
N PRO A 220 3.42 20.37 -9.26
CA PRO A 220 2.68 19.57 -10.25
C PRO A 220 2.74 18.11 -9.84
N PRO A 221 1.64 17.35 -10.01
CA PRO A 221 1.60 15.93 -9.66
C PRO A 221 2.77 15.22 -10.34
N GLN A 222 3.53 14.46 -9.54
CA GLN A 222 4.67 13.71 -10.08
C GLN A 222 4.16 12.74 -11.16
N PRO A 223 4.79 12.71 -12.33
CA PRO A 223 4.40 11.77 -13.38
C PRO A 223 4.54 10.35 -12.84
N LEU A 224 3.57 9.50 -13.19
CA LEU A 224 3.64 8.07 -12.86
C LEU A 224 4.96 7.48 -13.36
N PRO A 225 5.55 6.53 -12.61
CA PRO A 225 6.77 5.86 -13.06
C PRO A 225 6.54 5.25 -14.45
N ASP A 226 7.43 5.57 -15.39
CA ASP A 226 7.45 4.91 -16.68
C ASP A 226 7.83 3.42 -16.52
N GLU A 227 7.70 2.64 -17.59
CA GLU A 227 7.97 1.20 -17.55
C GLU A 227 9.40 0.89 -17.14
N ASN A 228 10.38 1.70 -17.56
CA ASN A 228 11.79 1.53 -17.20
C ASN A 228 11.99 1.73 -15.69
N ARG A 229 11.36 2.74 -15.11
CA ARG A 229 11.46 3.02 -13.67
C ARG A 229 10.78 1.91 -12.85
N ARG A 230 9.63 1.42 -13.28
CA ARG A 230 8.95 0.29 -12.61
C ARG A 230 9.82 -0.98 -12.62
N ARG A 231 10.48 -1.26 -13.74
CA ARG A 231 11.41 -2.37 -13.84
C ARG A 231 12.62 -2.17 -12.92
N ALA A 232 13.22 -0.98 -12.90
CA ALA A 232 14.34 -0.66 -12.02
C ALA A 232 13.96 -0.80 -10.53
N ASN A 233 12.78 -0.34 -10.13
CA ASN A 233 12.26 -0.51 -8.77
C ASN A 233 12.17 -1.99 -8.38
N LEU A 234 11.70 -2.83 -9.28
CA LEU A 234 11.57 -4.26 -9.03
C LEU A 234 12.93 -4.95 -8.92
N GLU A 235 13.88 -4.61 -9.81
CA GLU A 235 15.26 -5.12 -9.75
C GLU A 235 15.95 -4.69 -8.45
N GLU A 236 15.79 -3.45 -8.03
CA GLU A 236 16.30 -2.93 -6.76
C GLU A 236 15.66 -3.65 -5.57
N LEU A 237 14.35 -3.84 -5.57
CA LEU A 237 13.64 -4.58 -4.52
C LEU A 237 14.21 -5.98 -4.35
N VAL A 238 14.37 -6.73 -5.44
CA VAL A 238 14.93 -8.08 -5.40
C VAL A 238 16.35 -8.08 -4.84
N GLN A 239 17.22 -7.14 -5.26
CA GLN A 239 18.56 -7.01 -4.73
C GLN A 239 18.59 -6.68 -3.24
N VAL A 240 17.79 -5.73 -2.79
CA VAL A 240 17.69 -5.36 -1.37
C VAL A 240 17.24 -6.56 -0.52
N LEU A 241 16.21 -7.26 -0.97
CA LEU A 241 15.71 -8.43 -0.25
C LEU A 241 16.72 -9.58 -0.20
N GLN A 242 17.47 -9.84 -1.28
CA GLN A 242 18.53 -10.83 -1.29
C GLN A 242 19.73 -10.48 -0.38
N MET A 243 19.93 -9.18 -0.11
CA MET A 243 20.98 -8.74 0.84
C MET A 243 20.52 -8.81 2.30
N LEU A 244 19.22 -8.64 2.56
CA LEU A 244 18.67 -8.59 3.92
C LEU A 244 18.33 -9.96 4.47
N TYR A 245 18.04 -10.92 3.61
CA TYR A 245 17.52 -12.25 3.96
C TYR A 245 18.27 -13.39 3.27
#